data_2626616e6c1063584268f1b45b3a4b09
#
_entry.id   2626616e6c1063584268f1b45b3a4b09
#
_cell.length_a   1.000
_cell.length_b   1.000
_cell.length_c   1.000
_cell.angle_alpha   90.00
_cell.angle_beta   90.00
_cell.angle_gamma   90.00
#
_symmetry.space_group_name_H-M   'P 1'
#
loop_
_entity.id
_entity.type
_entity.pdbx_description
1 polymer ?
#
loop_
_entity_poly.entity_id
_entity_poly.type
_entity_poly.pdbx_seq_one_letter_code
_entity_poly.pdbx_strand_id
1 'polypeptide(L)'
;DASASIFLQNIFIGVILTATSVSITVETLKELGKLKTRSGNAILGAAIIDDILGIVALTIVTSISDPSVKIGMVMLKIVGFFVFAAVVGFIFYKLYKNWVDKANKEKHRHTIVAFVFCLLMAYIAEDVFGVADITGAFIAGLIISNVQRSTYLETKFDTLSYLLLSPVFFASIGLKVELPKMSAAIVGFAVALTIVAVLTKVVGCGFGAKICHYKNYQAKRIGIGMISRGEVALIVASKGAALGLLGSAFLGPIIIVVVITTIITPVFLKVVFAPVSYTHLRAHETLRH
;
A
#
# COMPACT_ATOMS: atom_id res chain seq x y z
N ASP A 1 9.17 -12.75 26.59
CA ASP A 1 10.42 -11.96 26.50
C ASP A 1 11.09 -12.23 25.16
N ALA A 2 11.62 -11.18 24.51
CA ALA A 2 12.33 -11.31 23.24
C ALA A 2 13.69 -12.02 23.50
N SER A 3 14.01 -13.01 22.66
CA SER A 3 15.28 -13.73 22.73
C SER A 3 16.40 -13.06 21.94
N ALA A 4 16.03 -12.16 21.02
CA ALA A 4 16.96 -11.44 20.17
C ALA A 4 17.70 -10.29 20.91
N SER A 5 18.90 -9.93 20.43
CA SER A 5 19.65 -8.79 20.96
C SER A 5 18.84 -7.47 20.80
N ILE A 6 19.04 -6.51 21.72
CA ILE A 6 18.36 -5.20 21.67
C ILE A 6 18.58 -4.49 20.31
N PHE A 7 19.78 -4.63 19.74
CA PHE A 7 20.09 -4.09 18.42
C PHE A 7 19.19 -4.66 17.33
N LEU A 8 19.01 -5.98 17.32
CA LEU A 8 18.16 -6.66 16.34
C LEU A 8 16.68 -6.32 16.52
N GLN A 9 16.21 -6.19 17.78
CA GLN A 9 14.85 -5.75 18.09
C GLN A 9 14.59 -4.34 17.54
N ASN A 10 15.55 -3.40 17.71
CA ASN A 10 15.42 -2.04 17.20
C ASN A 10 15.38 -1.99 15.67
N ILE A 11 16.23 -2.80 14.99
CA ILE A 11 16.17 -2.94 13.53
C ILE A 11 14.82 -3.49 13.10
N PHE A 12 14.30 -4.50 13.81
CA PHE A 12 13.04 -5.12 13.48
C PHE A 12 11.85 -4.14 13.62
N ILE A 13 11.84 -3.31 14.68
CA ILE A 13 10.86 -2.21 14.83
C ILE A 13 10.98 -1.26 13.62
N GLY A 14 12.21 -0.92 13.20
CA GLY A 14 12.43 -0.14 11.98
C GLY A 14 11.80 -0.77 10.74
N VAL A 15 11.96 -2.09 10.54
CA VAL A 15 11.34 -2.84 9.42
C VAL A 15 9.81 -2.79 9.50
N ILE A 16 9.20 -2.95 10.68
CA ILE A 16 7.75 -2.79 10.86
C ILE A 16 7.31 -1.39 10.43
N LEU A 17 8.08 -0.36 10.79
CA LEU A 17 7.77 1.02 10.43
C LEU A 17 8.01 1.34 8.94
N THR A 18 8.67 0.49 8.18
CA THR A 18 8.75 0.69 6.71
C THR A 18 7.48 0.27 5.99
N ALA A 19 6.74 -0.72 6.49
CA ALA A 19 5.52 -1.21 5.85
C ALA A 19 4.51 -0.08 5.63
N THR A 20 3.99 0.03 4.40
CA THR A 20 3.01 1.05 4.00
C THR A 20 1.70 0.36 3.61
N SER A 21 0.56 0.91 4.05
CA SER A 21 -0.74 0.43 3.57
C SER A 21 -1.11 1.13 2.26
N VAL A 22 -0.88 0.44 1.16
CA VAL A 22 -1.23 0.93 -0.19
C VAL A 22 -2.74 1.12 -0.32
N SER A 23 -3.52 0.18 0.19
CA SER A 23 -4.98 0.15 0.06
C SER A 23 -5.65 1.40 0.63
N ILE A 24 -5.25 1.84 1.83
CA ILE A 24 -5.80 3.04 2.48
C ILE A 24 -5.55 4.30 1.64
N THR A 25 -4.33 4.46 1.18
CA THR A 25 -3.93 5.64 0.39
C THR A 25 -4.57 5.64 -0.98
N VAL A 26 -4.60 4.50 -1.67
CA VAL A 26 -5.20 4.37 -3.01
C VAL A 26 -6.70 4.64 -2.94
N GLU A 27 -7.42 4.06 -1.98
CA GLU A 27 -8.86 4.27 -1.82
C GLU A 27 -9.16 5.75 -1.51
N THR A 28 -8.38 6.36 -0.61
CA THR A 28 -8.52 7.80 -0.33
C THR A 28 -8.26 8.67 -1.57
N LEU A 29 -7.21 8.37 -2.34
CA LEU A 29 -6.92 9.12 -3.58
C LEU A 29 -7.99 8.91 -4.66
N LYS A 30 -8.61 7.74 -4.69
CA LYS A 30 -9.72 7.40 -5.59
C LYS A 30 -10.97 8.21 -5.22
N GLU A 31 -11.36 8.24 -3.95
CA GLU A 31 -12.47 9.06 -3.44
C GLU A 31 -12.26 10.55 -3.71
N LEU A 32 -11.03 11.04 -3.57
CA LEU A 32 -10.68 12.42 -3.88
C LEU A 32 -10.60 12.71 -5.38
N GLY A 33 -10.71 11.72 -6.26
CA GLY A 33 -10.52 11.85 -7.70
C GLY A 33 -9.08 12.23 -8.10
N LYS A 34 -8.07 11.88 -7.26
CA LYS A 34 -6.68 12.29 -7.41
C LYS A 34 -5.73 11.13 -7.75
N LEU A 35 -6.23 9.91 -7.84
CA LEU A 35 -5.41 8.71 -8.13
C LEU A 35 -4.67 8.83 -9.47
N LYS A 36 -5.33 9.30 -10.53
CA LYS A 36 -4.75 9.47 -11.88
C LYS A 36 -3.85 10.70 -12.03
N THR A 37 -3.57 11.43 -10.94
CA THR A 37 -2.63 12.56 -10.97
C THR A 37 -1.17 12.06 -10.97
N ARG A 38 -0.23 12.92 -11.39
CA ARG A 38 1.20 12.59 -11.36
C ARG A 38 1.68 12.15 -9.97
N SER A 39 1.18 12.81 -8.90
CA SER A 39 1.50 12.40 -7.52
C SER A 39 0.82 11.09 -7.13
N GLY A 40 -0.44 10.86 -7.53
CA GLY A 40 -1.18 9.62 -7.26
C GLY A 40 -0.51 8.41 -7.89
N ASN A 41 -0.15 8.50 -9.17
CA ASN A 41 0.57 7.43 -9.87
C ASN A 41 1.96 7.16 -9.25
N ALA A 42 2.67 8.21 -8.81
CA ALA A 42 3.96 8.06 -8.14
C ALA A 42 3.82 7.35 -6.78
N ILE A 43 2.79 7.69 -5.99
CA ILE A 43 2.49 7.03 -4.71
C ILE A 43 2.21 5.54 -4.95
N LEU A 44 1.33 5.22 -5.92
CA LEU A 44 0.99 3.84 -6.25
C LEU A 44 2.22 3.02 -6.67
N GLY A 45 3.03 3.55 -7.58
CA GLY A 45 4.26 2.87 -8.03
C GLY A 45 5.29 2.72 -6.91
N ALA A 46 5.48 3.75 -6.08
CA ALA A 46 6.39 3.70 -4.94
C ALA A 46 5.95 2.67 -3.91
N ALA A 47 4.64 2.57 -3.63
CA ALA A 47 4.10 1.64 -2.65
C ALA A 47 4.26 0.17 -3.09
N ILE A 48 4.08 -0.14 -4.37
CA ILE A 48 4.32 -1.50 -4.90
C ILE A 48 5.80 -1.90 -4.76
N ILE A 49 6.72 -0.97 -5.01
CA ILE A 49 8.16 -1.21 -4.81
C ILE A 49 8.47 -1.35 -3.32
N ASP A 50 7.85 -0.53 -2.45
CA ASP A 50 8.00 -0.58 -0.99
C ASP A 50 7.60 -1.95 -0.43
N ASP A 51 6.50 -2.56 -0.93
CA ASP A 51 6.06 -3.90 -0.54
C ASP A 51 7.13 -4.96 -0.85
N ILE A 52 7.73 -4.92 -2.04
CA ILE A 52 8.79 -5.85 -2.43
C ILE A 52 10.03 -5.65 -1.55
N LEU A 53 10.45 -4.40 -1.36
CA LEU A 53 11.61 -4.08 -0.50
C LEU A 53 11.34 -4.43 0.96
N GLY A 54 10.10 -4.28 1.43
CA GLY A 54 9.66 -4.67 2.76
C GLY A 54 9.81 -6.18 3.02
N ILE A 55 9.40 -7.01 2.05
CA ILE A 55 9.58 -8.48 2.12
C ILE A 55 11.08 -8.83 2.15
N VAL A 56 11.90 -8.18 1.33
CA VAL A 56 13.35 -8.37 1.32
C VAL A 56 13.95 -8.00 2.67
N ALA A 57 13.64 -6.82 3.21
CA ALA A 57 14.15 -6.35 4.49
C ALA A 57 13.72 -7.28 5.64
N LEU A 58 12.45 -7.69 5.67
CA LEU A 58 11.94 -8.65 6.64
C LEU A 58 12.71 -9.98 6.56
N THR A 59 12.93 -10.50 5.35
CA THR A 59 13.65 -11.76 5.13
C THR A 59 15.10 -11.67 5.61
N ILE A 60 15.79 -10.55 5.36
CA ILE A 60 17.16 -10.34 5.85
C ILE A 60 17.19 -10.39 7.38
N VAL A 61 16.29 -9.63 8.04
CA VAL A 61 16.30 -9.56 9.51
C VAL A 61 15.88 -10.87 10.14
N THR A 62 14.90 -11.58 9.58
CA THR A 62 14.48 -12.91 10.08
C THR A 62 15.56 -13.97 9.86
N SER A 63 16.32 -13.93 8.75
CA SER A 63 17.39 -14.89 8.49
C SER A 63 18.60 -14.73 9.41
N ILE A 64 18.78 -13.56 10.03
CA ILE A 64 19.79 -13.35 11.07
C ILE A 64 19.41 -14.09 12.36
N SER A 65 18.12 -14.17 12.68
CA SER A 65 17.61 -14.87 13.85
C SER A 65 17.35 -16.35 13.62
N ASP A 66 16.92 -16.73 12.42
CA ASP A 66 16.62 -18.09 12.01
C ASP A 66 17.37 -18.43 10.72
N PRO A 67 18.49 -19.16 10.82
CA PRO A 67 19.28 -19.58 9.66
C PRO A 67 18.55 -20.49 8.68
N SER A 68 17.37 -21.03 9.04
CA SER A 68 16.54 -21.83 8.12
C SER A 68 15.92 -20.97 7.00
N VAL A 69 15.79 -19.67 7.20
CA VAL A 69 15.27 -18.72 6.22
C VAL A 69 16.34 -18.38 5.19
N LYS A 70 16.15 -18.87 3.95
CA LYS A 70 17.11 -18.68 2.85
C LYS A 70 16.73 -17.47 2.01
N ILE A 71 17.47 -16.38 2.12
CA ILE A 71 17.28 -15.14 1.33
C ILE A 71 17.24 -15.44 -0.18
N GLY A 72 18.14 -16.32 -0.67
CA GLY A 72 18.18 -16.69 -2.08
C GLY A 72 16.87 -17.31 -2.59
N MET A 73 16.17 -18.10 -1.76
CA MET A 73 14.87 -18.67 -2.11
C MET A 73 13.79 -17.59 -2.25
N VAL A 74 13.79 -16.59 -1.37
CA VAL A 74 12.83 -15.47 -1.43
C VAL A 74 13.10 -14.61 -2.69
N MET A 75 14.36 -14.30 -2.98
CA MET A 75 14.73 -13.60 -4.21
C MET A 75 14.31 -14.38 -5.46
N LEU A 76 14.53 -15.70 -5.48
CA LEU A 76 14.10 -16.57 -6.57
C LEU A 76 12.58 -16.56 -6.74
N LYS A 77 11.82 -16.58 -5.64
CA LYS A 77 10.35 -16.49 -5.69
C LYS A 77 9.87 -15.15 -6.25
N ILE A 78 10.47 -14.03 -5.82
CA ILE A 78 10.12 -12.70 -6.34
C ILE A 78 10.38 -12.62 -7.85
N VAL A 79 11.57 -13.00 -8.31
CA VAL A 79 11.90 -13.03 -9.74
C VAL A 79 10.98 -14.00 -10.49
N GLY A 80 10.75 -15.19 -9.93
CA GLY A 80 9.83 -16.18 -10.49
C GLY A 80 8.40 -15.64 -10.65
N PHE A 81 7.92 -14.87 -9.69
CA PHE A 81 6.61 -14.19 -9.80
C PHE A 81 6.55 -13.23 -10.99
N PHE A 82 7.55 -12.37 -11.19
CA PHE A 82 7.53 -11.45 -12.32
C PHE A 82 7.62 -12.15 -13.67
N VAL A 83 8.42 -13.22 -13.78
CA VAL A 83 8.47 -14.05 -14.99
C VAL A 83 7.12 -14.73 -15.23
N PHE A 84 6.54 -15.34 -14.20
CA PHE A 84 5.20 -15.95 -14.26
C PHE A 84 4.15 -14.92 -14.69
N ALA A 85 4.12 -13.75 -14.07
CA ALA A 85 3.17 -12.69 -14.36
C ALA A 85 3.32 -12.16 -15.79
N ALA A 86 4.54 -12.05 -16.32
CA ALA A 86 4.80 -11.67 -17.70
C ALA A 86 4.26 -12.73 -18.68
N VAL A 87 4.55 -14.01 -18.44
CA VAL A 87 4.13 -15.11 -19.34
C VAL A 87 2.60 -15.30 -19.30
N VAL A 88 2.04 -15.49 -18.11
CA VAL A 88 0.59 -15.70 -17.94
C VAL A 88 -0.18 -14.46 -18.35
N GLY A 89 0.32 -13.28 -18.01
CA GLY A 89 -0.28 -12.01 -18.40
C GLY A 89 -0.31 -11.81 -19.91
N PHE A 90 0.76 -12.15 -20.61
CA PHE A 90 0.81 -12.08 -22.08
C PHE A 90 -0.18 -13.06 -22.74
N ILE A 91 -0.24 -14.31 -22.25
CA ILE A 91 -1.19 -15.32 -22.74
C ILE A 91 -2.62 -14.84 -22.49
N PHE A 92 -2.92 -14.41 -21.26
CA PHE A 92 -4.24 -13.90 -20.90
C PHE A 92 -4.62 -12.69 -21.76
N TYR A 93 -3.73 -11.71 -21.91
CA TYR A 93 -3.98 -10.53 -22.74
C TYR A 93 -4.37 -10.92 -24.17
N LYS A 94 -3.63 -11.82 -24.80
CA LYS A 94 -3.88 -12.25 -26.20
C LYS A 94 -5.24 -12.96 -26.32
N LEU A 95 -5.54 -13.89 -25.40
CA LEU A 95 -6.79 -14.64 -25.42
C LEU A 95 -7.98 -13.72 -25.10
N TYR A 96 -7.85 -12.91 -24.05
CA TYR A 96 -8.90 -12.03 -23.58
C TYR A 96 -9.22 -10.93 -24.59
N LYS A 97 -8.20 -10.30 -25.19
CA LYS A 97 -8.36 -9.32 -26.25
C LYS A 97 -9.14 -9.90 -27.45
N ASN A 98 -8.70 -11.06 -27.96
CA ASN A 98 -9.35 -11.72 -29.08
C ASN A 98 -10.82 -12.07 -28.77
N TRP A 99 -11.11 -12.45 -27.54
CA TRP A 99 -12.48 -12.74 -27.11
C TRP A 99 -13.33 -11.47 -27.00
N VAL A 100 -12.81 -10.42 -26.39
CA VAL A 100 -13.51 -9.13 -26.24
C VAL A 100 -13.78 -8.47 -27.60
N ASP A 101 -12.83 -8.54 -28.53
CA ASP A 101 -12.97 -7.93 -29.88
C ASP A 101 -14.00 -8.65 -30.74
N LYS A 102 -14.14 -9.98 -30.58
CA LYS A 102 -15.10 -10.81 -31.36
C LYS A 102 -16.53 -10.79 -30.79
N ALA A 103 -16.70 -10.52 -29.49
CA ALA A 103 -17.97 -10.63 -28.81
C ALA A 103 -18.72 -9.29 -28.75
N ASN A 104 -19.74 -9.12 -29.60
CA ASN A 104 -20.53 -7.87 -29.65
C ASN A 104 -21.52 -7.68 -28.51
N LYS A 105 -21.93 -8.71 -27.75
CA LYS A 105 -23.07 -8.64 -26.79
C LYS A 105 -22.78 -9.05 -25.35
N GLU A 106 -21.72 -9.79 -25.05
CA GLU A 106 -21.53 -10.42 -23.71
C GLU A 106 -20.67 -9.58 -22.74
N LYS A 107 -21.07 -8.34 -22.48
CA LYS A 107 -20.28 -7.41 -21.62
C LYS A 107 -20.10 -7.91 -20.18
N HIS A 108 -21.10 -8.61 -19.61
CA HIS A 108 -21.05 -9.09 -18.21
C HIS A 108 -20.01 -10.21 -18.00
N ARG A 109 -19.93 -11.16 -18.94
CA ARG A 109 -18.98 -12.28 -18.85
C ARG A 109 -17.53 -11.78 -18.90
N HIS A 110 -17.24 -10.75 -19.72
CA HIS A 110 -15.91 -10.15 -19.78
C HIS A 110 -15.51 -9.56 -18.41
N THR A 111 -16.43 -8.87 -17.73
CA THR A 111 -16.16 -8.30 -16.41
C THR A 111 -15.86 -9.38 -15.38
N ILE A 112 -16.65 -10.48 -15.37
CA ILE A 112 -16.43 -11.59 -14.44
C ILE A 112 -15.06 -12.24 -14.68
N VAL A 113 -14.69 -12.53 -15.93
CA VAL A 113 -13.38 -13.13 -16.24
C VAL A 113 -12.22 -12.21 -15.86
N ALA A 114 -12.34 -10.90 -16.11
CA ALA A 114 -11.34 -9.93 -15.67
C ALA A 114 -11.19 -9.91 -14.14
N PHE A 115 -12.31 -9.98 -13.40
CA PHE A 115 -12.31 -10.03 -11.94
C PHE A 115 -11.68 -11.32 -11.42
N VAL A 116 -12.07 -12.47 -11.97
CA VAL A 116 -11.48 -13.77 -11.61
C VAL A 116 -9.98 -13.79 -11.89
N PHE A 117 -9.53 -13.24 -13.02
CA PHE A 117 -8.12 -13.14 -13.34
C PHE A 117 -7.36 -12.28 -12.32
N CYS A 118 -7.94 -11.13 -11.91
CA CYS A 118 -7.37 -10.26 -10.89
C CYS A 118 -7.20 -11.00 -9.55
N LEU A 119 -8.25 -11.70 -9.09
CA LEU A 119 -8.21 -12.48 -7.84
C LEU A 119 -7.23 -13.65 -7.89
N LEU A 120 -7.15 -14.36 -9.02
CA LEU A 120 -6.20 -15.45 -9.21
C LEU A 120 -4.76 -14.95 -9.20
N MET A 121 -4.47 -13.83 -9.86
CA MET A 121 -3.13 -13.23 -9.83
C MET A 121 -2.74 -12.77 -8.43
N ALA A 122 -3.67 -12.18 -7.67
CA ALA A 122 -3.46 -11.80 -6.27
C ALA A 122 -3.17 -13.03 -5.40
N TYR A 123 -4.00 -14.07 -5.49
CA TYR A 123 -3.84 -15.31 -4.74
C TYR A 123 -2.51 -16.01 -5.04
N ILE A 124 -2.15 -16.15 -6.32
CA ILE A 124 -0.90 -16.81 -6.73
C ILE A 124 0.31 -15.98 -6.27
N ALA A 125 0.24 -14.65 -6.33
CA ALA A 125 1.30 -13.78 -5.84
C ALA A 125 1.61 -14.06 -4.36
N GLU A 126 0.59 -14.12 -3.53
CA GLU A 126 0.72 -14.29 -2.08
C GLU A 126 1.03 -15.75 -1.70
N ASP A 127 0.21 -16.69 -2.09
CA ASP A 127 0.27 -18.08 -1.61
C ASP A 127 1.45 -18.87 -2.21
N VAL A 128 1.72 -18.70 -3.51
CA VAL A 128 2.78 -19.46 -4.19
C VAL A 128 4.13 -18.75 -4.11
N PHE A 129 4.15 -17.46 -4.37
CA PHE A 129 5.40 -16.71 -4.47
C PHE A 129 5.75 -15.92 -3.21
N GLY A 130 4.81 -15.72 -2.28
CA GLY A 130 5.03 -14.90 -1.08
C GLY A 130 5.26 -13.42 -1.37
N VAL A 131 4.73 -12.94 -2.50
CA VAL A 131 4.69 -11.52 -2.90
C VAL A 131 3.32 -10.98 -2.51
N ALA A 132 3.22 -9.70 -2.11
CA ALA A 132 1.95 -9.11 -1.70
C ALA A 132 0.86 -9.28 -2.78
N ASP A 133 -0.34 -9.69 -2.36
CA ASP A 133 -1.52 -9.93 -3.19
C ASP A 133 -1.86 -8.71 -4.07
N ILE A 134 -1.74 -7.50 -3.51
CA ILE A 134 -1.97 -6.24 -4.22
C ILE A 134 -1.04 -6.09 -5.44
N THR A 135 0.19 -6.62 -5.41
CA THR A 135 1.12 -6.59 -6.55
C THR A 135 0.58 -7.46 -7.69
N GLY A 136 0.05 -8.65 -7.37
CA GLY A 136 -0.61 -9.53 -8.35
C GLY A 136 -1.84 -8.89 -8.98
N ALA A 137 -2.71 -8.31 -8.14
CA ALA A 137 -3.90 -7.59 -8.59
C ALA A 137 -3.56 -6.37 -9.47
N PHE A 138 -2.53 -5.61 -9.09
CA PHE A 138 -2.07 -4.46 -9.87
C PHE A 138 -1.58 -4.86 -11.27
N ILE A 139 -0.75 -5.90 -11.36
CA ILE A 139 -0.25 -6.40 -12.65
C ILE A 139 -1.42 -6.89 -13.51
N ALA A 140 -2.39 -7.60 -12.94
CA ALA A 140 -3.59 -8.02 -13.65
C ALA A 140 -4.37 -6.81 -14.19
N GLY A 141 -4.56 -5.77 -13.38
CA GLY A 141 -5.19 -4.51 -13.79
C GLY A 141 -4.42 -3.82 -14.93
N LEU A 142 -3.09 -3.79 -14.86
CA LEU A 142 -2.23 -3.23 -15.90
C LEU A 142 -2.36 -3.99 -17.24
N ILE A 143 -2.47 -5.32 -17.19
CA ILE A 143 -2.70 -6.15 -18.38
C ILE A 143 -4.05 -5.84 -19.00
N ILE A 144 -5.12 -5.79 -18.17
CA ILE A 144 -6.50 -5.52 -18.58
C ILE A 144 -6.66 -4.10 -19.11
N SER A 145 -5.92 -3.12 -18.59
CA SER A 145 -6.01 -1.72 -19.02
C SER A 145 -5.67 -1.49 -20.50
N ASN A 146 -4.93 -2.42 -21.11
CA ASN A 146 -4.54 -2.38 -22.52
C ASN A 146 -5.61 -2.94 -23.48
N VAL A 147 -6.79 -3.35 -23.00
CA VAL A 147 -7.89 -3.86 -23.83
C VAL A 147 -8.88 -2.71 -24.13
N GLN A 148 -9.45 -2.70 -25.33
CA GLN A 148 -10.32 -1.62 -25.83
C GLN A 148 -11.49 -1.25 -24.90
N ARG A 149 -11.98 -2.19 -24.08
CA ARG A 149 -13.12 -1.99 -23.16
C ARG A 149 -12.68 -1.72 -21.70
N SER A 150 -11.44 -1.34 -21.48
CA SER A 150 -10.90 -1.10 -20.13
C SER A 150 -11.71 -0.09 -19.33
N THR A 151 -12.17 1.02 -19.93
CA THR A 151 -13.00 2.02 -19.26
C THR A 151 -14.35 1.45 -18.76
N TYR A 152 -14.98 0.57 -19.54
CA TYR A 152 -16.21 -0.10 -19.09
C TYR A 152 -15.95 -1.01 -17.89
N LEU A 153 -14.87 -1.79 -17.95
CA LEU A 153 -14.44 -2.65 -16.85
C LEU A 153 -14.14 -1.82 -15.61
N GLU A 154 -13.35 -0.74 -15.75
CA GLU A 154 -13.04 0.19 -14.67
C GLU A 154 -14.31 0.67 -13.96
N THR A 155 -15.33 1.13 -14.70
CA THR A 155 -16.60 1.57 -14.11
C THR A 155 -17.29 0.48 -13.30
N LYS A 156 -17.25 -0.79 -13.75
CA LYS A 156 -17.86 -1.92 -13.02
C LYS A 156 -17.09 -2.27 -11.75
N PHE A 157 -15.75 -2.28 -11.82
CA PHE A 157 -14.89 -2.47 -10.66
C PHE A 157 -15.06 -1.34 -9.64
N ASP A 158 -15.15 -0.09 -10.11
CA ASP A 158 -15.39 1.07 -9.26
C ASP A 158 -16.70 0.96 -8.49
N THR A 159 -17.78 0.56 -9.17
CA THR A 159 -19.10 0.37 -8.53
C THR A 159 -19.02 -0.70 -7.44
N LEU A 160 -18.42 -1.86 -7.74
CA LEU A 160 -18.26 -2.95 -6.78
C LEU A 160 -17.39 -2.55 -5.58
N SER A 161 -16.27 -1.89 -5.86
CA SER A 161 -15.37 -1.39 -4.84
C SER A 161 -16.08 -0.42 -3.91
N TYR A 162 -16.71 0.62 -4.46
CA TYR A 162 -17.35 1.67 -3.68
C TYR A 162 -18.53 1.17 -2.82
N LEU A 163 -19.38 0.32 -3.39
CA LEU A 163 -20.60 -0.13 -2.70
C LEU A 163 -20.37 -1.27 -1.71
N LEU A 164 -19.38 -2.12 -1.95
CA LEU A 164 -19.20 -3.33 -1.15
C LEU A 164 -17.78 -3.46 -0.57
N LEU A 165 -16.75 -3.46 -1.42
CA LEU A 165 -15.41 -3.85 -0.98
C LEU A 165 -14.80 -2.84 -0.02
N SER A 166 -14.86 -1.54 -0.32
CA SER A 166 -14.27 -0.50 0.51
C SER A 166 -14.94 -0.37 1.88
N PRO A 167 -16.29 -0.33 2.00
CA PRO A 167 -16.93 -0.33 3.31
C PRO A 167 -16.60 -1.57 4.16
N VAL A 168 -16.58 -2.76 3.56
CA VAL A 168 -16.22 -4.01 4.24
C VAL A 168 -14.75 -3.97 4.68
N PHE A 169 -13.85 -3.49 3.82
CA PHE A 169 -12.43 -3.33 4.13
C PHE A 169 -12.20 -2.42 5.34
N PHE A 170 -12.75 -1.20 5.34
CA PHE A 170 -12.59 -0.28 6.47
C PHE A 170 -13.25 -0.80 7.75
N ALA A 171 -14.42 -1.42 7.66
CA ALA A 171 -15.07 -2.05 8.79
C ALA A 171 -14.22 -3.19 9.37
N SER A 172 -13.62 -4.04 8.51
CA SER A 172 -12.77 -5.16 8.95
C SER A 172 -11.49 -4.68 9.66
N ILE A 173 -10.89 -3.57 9.19
CA ILE A 173 -9.75 -2.95 9.88
C ILE A 173 -10.19 -2.47 11.26
N GLY A 174 -11.31 -1.74 11.35
CA GLY A 174 -11.83 -1.25 12.62
C GLY A 174 -12.11 -2.35 13.65
N LEU A 175 -12.70 -3.47 13.20
CA LEU A 175 -13.02 -4.61 14.06
C LEU A 175 -11.79 -5.40 14.54
N LYS A 176 -10.68 -5.36 13.81
CA LYS A 176 -9.41 -6.03 14.20
C LYS A 176 -8.62 -5.23 15.22
N VAL A 177 -8.99 -3.99 15.50
CA VAL A 177 -8.28 -3.12 16.43
C VAL A 177 -8.70 -3.44 17.87
N GLU A 178 -7.89 -4.24 18.55
CA GLU A 178 -7.96 -4.44 19.99
C GLU A 178 -6.87 -3.64 20.68
N LEU A 179 -7.26 -2.62 21.46
CA LEU A 179 -6.30 -1.83 22.23
C LEU A 179 -6.06 -2.50 23.58
N PRO A 180 -4.87 -3.08 23.82
CA PRO A 180 -4.54 -3.66 25.12
C PRO A 180 -4.48 -2.57 26.20
N LYS A 181 -4.74 -2.95 27.46
CA LYS A 181 -4.53 -2.04 28.60
C LYS A 181 -3.04 -1.68 28.69
N MET A 182 -2.72 -0.40 28.53
CA MET A 182 -1.35 0.09 28.49
C MET A 182 -1.09 1.10 29.62
N SER A 183 0.13 1.07 30.17
CA SER A 183 0.59 2.12 31.09
C SER A 183 0.81 3.45 30.36
N ALA A 184 0.79 4.57 31.09
CA ALA A 184 1.05 5.89 30.52
C ALA A 184 2.42 5.97 29.82
N ALA A 185 3.43 5.25 30.30
CA ALA A 185 4.76 5.19 29.68
C ALA A 185 4.71 4.50 28.29
N ILE A 186 3.96 3.41 28.16
CA ILE A 186 3.78 2.69 26.88
C ILE A 186 3.02 3.56 25.88
N VAL A 187 2.00 4.29 26.33
CA VAL A 187 1.26 5.25 25.49
C VAL A 187 2.18 6.38 25.02
N GLY A 188 2.99 6.96 25.93
CA GLY A 188 3.98 7.99 25.58
C GLY A 188 4.98 7.50 24.54
N PHE A 189 5.47 6.27 24.68
CA PHE A 189 6.34 5.63 23.69
C PHE A 189 5.61 5.45 22.34
N ALA A 190 4.35 4.99 22.33
CA ALA A 190 3.57 4.83 21.11
C ALA A 190 3.36 6.16 20.37
N VAL A 191 3.13 7.25 21.08
CA VAL A 191 3.01 8.60 20.51
C VAL A 191 4.34 9.04 19.88
N ALA A 192 5.46 8.89 20.58
CA ALA A 192 6.78 9.19 20.06
C ALA A 192 7.10 8.35 18.80
N LEU A 193 6.79 7.06 18.86
CA LEU A 193 6.97 6.14 17.72
C LEU A 193 6.11 6.56 16.52
N THR A 194 4.87 7.01 16.76
CA THR A 194 3.97 7.53 15.71
C THR A 194 4.55 8.77 15.03
N ILE A 195 5.07 9.71 15.82
CA ILE A 195 5.70 10.93 15.29
C ILE A 195 6.90 10.58 14.41
N VAL A 196 7.78 9.71 14.88
CA VAL A 196 8.93 9.21 14.12
C VAL A 196 8.46 8.51 12.84
N ALA A 197 7.46 7.65 12.93
CA ALA A 197 6.89 6.92 11.82
C ALA A 197 6.33 7.83 10.72
N VAL A 198 5.66 8.91 11.10
CA VAL A 198 5.12 9.92 10.17
C VAL A 198 6.25 10.76 9.55
N LEU A 199 7.15 11.29 10.38
CA LEU A 199 8.22 12.17 9.92
C LEU A 199 9.18 11.45 8.97
N THR A 200 9.59 10.22 9.28
CA THR A 200 10.51 9.44 8.42
C THR A 200 9.93 9.19 7.04
N LYS A 201 8.63 8.87 6.93
CA LYS A 201 7.96 8.69 5.63
C LYS A 201 7.78 10.01 4.89
N VAL A 202 7.32 11.07 5.56
CA VAL A 202 7.12 12.38 4.90
C VAL A 202 8.44 12.94 4.38
N VAL A 203 9.50 12.89 5.21
CA VAL A 203 10.82 13.41 4.84
C VAL A 203 11.50 12.49 3.82
N GLY A 204 11.55 11.19 4.08
CA GLY A 204 12.25 10.22 3.21
C GLY A 204 11.62 10.13 1.82
N CYS A 205 10.31 9.88 1.73
CA CYS A 205 9.62 9.79 0.45
C CYS A 205 9.51 11.17 -0.24
N GLY A 206 9.35 12.25 0.53
CA GLY A 206 9.37 13.61 0.01
C GLY A 206 10.73 13.98 -0.60
N PHE A 207 11.83 13.63 0.06
CA PHE A 207 13.19 13.83 -0.43
C PHE A 207 13.47 12.97 -1.68
N GLY A 208 13.11 11.68 -1.65
CA GLY A 208 13.20 10.82 -2.83
C GLY A 208 12.45 11.37 -4.04
N ALA A 209 11.23 11.89 -3.83
CA ALA A 209 10.46 12.54 -4.87
C ALA A 209 11.17 13.81 -5.42
N LYS A 210 11.88 14.56 -4.55
CA LYS A 210 12.68 15.71 -4.98
C LYS A 210 13.86 15.32 -5.86
N ILE A 211 14.57 14.25 -5.52
CA ILE A 211 15.64 13.69 -6.35
C ILE A 211 15.08 13.31 -7.74
N CYS A 212 13.85 12.77 -7.79
CA CYS A 212 13.16 12.45 -9.03
C CYS A 212 12.51 13.67 -9.74
N HIS A 213 12.93 14.89 -9.42
CA HIS A 213 12.49 16.14 -10.04
C HIS A 213 10.98 16.44 -9.90
N TYR A 214 10.32 15.94 -8.86
CA TYR A 214 8.96 16.35 -8.53
C TYR A 214 8.95 17.76 -7.92
N LYS A 215 7.91 18.56 -8.23
CA LYS A 215 7.71 19.88 -7.63
C LYS A 215 7.46 19.77 -6.11
N ASN A 216 7.74 20.83 -5.34
CA ASN A 216 7.61 20.84 -3.87
C ASN A 216 6.25 20.32 -3.37
N TYR A 217 5.17 20.79 -3.99
CA TYR A 217 3.82 20.37 -3.62
C TYR A 217 3.56 18.88 -3.96
N GLN A 218 4.15 18.37 -5.04
CA GLN A 218 4.04 16.96 -5.42
C GLN A 218 4.84 16.07 -4.46
N ALA A 219 6.07 16.47 -4.13
CA ALA A 219 6.91 15.77 -3.15
C ALA A 219 6.22 15.69 -1.78
N LYS A 220 5.59 16.79 -1.32
CA LYS A 220 4.79 16.80 -0.09
C LYS A 220 3.60 15.83 -0.17
N ARG A 221 2.87 15.80 -1.30
CA ARG A 221 1.76 14.86 -1.52
C ARG A 221 2.23 13.40 -1.50
N ILE A 222 3.37 13.11 -2.14
CA ILE A 222 3.95 11.77 -2.16
C ILE A 222 4.38 11.34 -0.76
N GLY A 223 5.10 12.18 -0.02
CA GLY A 223 5.51 11.89 1.35
C GLY A 223 4.33 11.60 2.27
N ILE A 224 3.26 12.41 2.18
CA ILE A 224 2.04 12.22 2.97
C ILE A 224 1.28 10.96 2.54
N GLY A 225 1.21 10.65 1.25
CA GLY A 225 0.56 9.45 0.75
C GLY A 225 1.23 8.15 1.20
N MET A 226 2.47 8.19 1.64
CA MET A 226 3.22 7.02 2.13
C MET A 226 3.18 6.87 3.66
N ILE A 227 2.40 7.67 4.39
CA ILE A 227 2.32 7.61 5.87
C ILE A 227 1.54 6.39 6.35
N SER A 228 0.45 6.02 5.65
CA SER A 228 -0.50 5.00 6.10
C SER A 228 0.18 3.65 6.38
N ARG A 229 -0.22 3.03 7.49
CA ARG A 229 0.16 1.67 7.83
C ARG A 229 -1.10 0.85 8.03
N GLY A 230 -1.04 -0.46 7.75
CA GLY A 230 -2.20 -1.34 7.80
C GLY A 230 -1.85 -2.70 8.37
N GLU A 231 -2.61 -3.69 7.92
CA GLU A 231 -2.50 -5.08 8.32
C GLU A 231 -1.10 -5.65 8.14
N VAL A 232 -0.38 -5.28 7.10
CA VAL A 232 0.99 -5.77 6.82
C VAL A 232 1.92 -5.49 8.01
N ALA A 233 1.87 -4.27 8.57
CA ALA A 233 2.68 -3.91 9.74
C ALA A 233 2.33 -4.79 10.96
N LEU A 234 1.04 -5.11 11.17
CA LEU A 234 0.58 -5.98 12.26
C LEU A 234 0.99 -7.43 12.05
N ILE A 235 0.90 -7.95 10.81
CA ILE A 235 1.34 -9.30 10.45
C ILE A 235 2.85 -9.44 10.71
N VAL A 236 3.64 -8.46 10.24
CA VAL A 236 5.10 -8.45 10.47
C VAL A 236 5.41 -8.39 11.96
N ALA A 237 4.73 -7.54 12.74
CA ALA A 237 4.91 -7.43 14.18
C ALA A 237 4.56 -8.74 14.91
N SER A 238 3.44 -9.36 14.56
CA SER A 238 3.01 -10.64 15.14
C SER A 238 4.00 -11.77 14.80
N LYS A 239 4.50 -11.81 13.57
CA LYS A 239 5.52 -12.76 13.14
C LYS A 239 6.84 -12.57 13.88
N GLY A 240 7.25 -11.30 14.09
CA GLY A 240 8.43 -10.97 14.88
C GLY A 240 8.30 -11.37 16.35
N ALA A 241 7.13 -11.19 16.94
CA ALA A 241 6.88 -11.65 18.30
C ALA A 241 6.95 -13.17 18.41
N ALA A 242 6.39 -13.91 17.45
CA ALA A 242 6.46 -15.37 17.38
C ALA A 242 7.90 -15.90 17.21
N LEU A 243 8.77 -15.16 16.52
CA LEU A 243 10.19 -15.48 16.31
C LEU A 243 11.12 -14.95 17.44
N GLY A 244 10.56 -14.34 18.50
CA GLY A 244 11.35 -13.76 19.58
C GLY A 244 12.15 -12.52 19.19
N LEU A 245 11.86 -11.91 18.02
CA LEU A 245 12.47 -10.67 17.52
C LEU A 245 11.85 -9.43 18.14
N LEU A 246 10.65 -9.53 18.69
CA LEU A 246 9.90 -8.42 19.27
C LEU A 246 9.31 -8.85 20.60
N GLY A 247 9.53 -8.07 21.66
CA GLY A 247 8.87 -8.28 22.93
C GLY A 247 7.37 -7.98 22.83
N SER A 248 6.54 -8.76 23.53
CA SER A 248 5.07 -8.61 23.51
C SER A 248 4.60 -7.20 23.93
N ALA A 249 5.37 -6.50 24.77
CA ALA A 249 5.09 -5.13 25.17
C ALA A 249 5.08 -4.11 24.02
N PHE A 250 5.75 -4.41 22.90
CA PHE A 250 5.82 -3.50 21.74
C PHE A 250 4.63 -3.67 20.80
N LEU A 251 3.85 -4.75 20.88
CA LEU A 251 2.68 -4.94 20.02
C LEU A 251 1.64 -3.84 20.22
N GLY A 252 1.37 -3.46 21.47
CA GLY A 252 0.44 -2.36 21.78
C GLY A 252 0.82 -1.03 21.12
N PRO A 253 2.05 -0.51 21.32
CA PRO A 253 2.55 0.66 20.60
C PRO A 253 2.43 0.58 19.08
N ILE A 254 2.73 -0.55 18.48
CA ILE A 254 2.64 -0.74 17.01
C ILE A 254 1.17 -0.66 16.56
N ILE A 255 0.24 -1.27 17.29
CA ILE A 255 -1.20 -1.14 17.01
C ILE A 255 -1.62 0.33 17.01
N ILE A 256 -1.21 1.11 18.01
CA ILE A 256 -1.50 2.55 18.09
C ILE A 256 -0.95 3.30 16.86
N VAL A 257 0.31 3.03 16.47
CA VAL A 257 0.91 3.62 15.26
C VAL A 257 0.07 3.32 14.03
N VAL A 258 -0.34 2.06 13.86
CA VAL A 258 -1.17 1.65 12.73
C VAL A 258 -2.51 2.39 12.73
N VAL A 259 -3.23 2.39 13.86
CA VAL A 259 -4.54 3.05 13.98
C VAL A 259 -4.44 4.56 13.69
N ILE A 260 -3.49 5.23 14.33
CA ILE A 260 -3.34 6.69 14.16
C ILE A 260 -2.97 7.00 12.71
N THR A 261 -1.99 6.30 12.12
CA THR A 261 -1.57 6.57 10.74
C THR A 261 -2.65 6.24 9.72
N THR A 262 -3.48 5.23 9.95
CA THR A 262 -4.65 4.91 9.13
C THR A 262 -5.67 6.06 9.12
N ILE A 263 -5.94 6.65 10.28
CA ILE A 263 -6.93 7.72 10.42
C ILE A 263 -6.39 9.06 9.89
N ILE A 264 -5.15 9.41 10.20
CA ILE A 264 -4.61 10.74 9.81
C ILE A 264 -4.26 10.85 8.35
N THR A 265 -3.91 9.74 7.67
CA THR A 265 -3.50 9.77 6.26
C THR A 265 -4.59 10.29 5.32
N PRO A 266 -5.86 9.81 5.35
CA PRO A 266 -6.94 10.39 4.57
C PRO A 266 -7.15 11.88 4.83
N VAL A 267 -7.07 12.29 6.09
CA VAL A 267 -7.23 13.71 6.49
C VAL A 267 -6.11 14.56 5.89
N PHE A 268 -4.86 14.12 6.00
CA PHE A 268 -3.72 14.87 5.45
C PHE A 268 -3.73 14.87 3.92
N LEU A 269 -4.12 13.78 3.27
CA LEU A 269 -4.29 13.74 1.83
C LEU A 269 -5.36 14.73 1.37
N LYS A 270 -6.50 14.80 2.03
CA LYS A 270 -7.55 15.78 1.73
C LYS A 270 -7.03 17.21 1.81
N VAL A 271 -6.24 17.54 2.83
CA VAL A 271 -5.66 18.88 3.01
C VAL A 271 -4.66 19.22 1.91
N VAL A 272 -3.71 18.30 1.58
CA VAL A 272 -2.65 18.62 0.59
C VAL A 272 -3.11 18.53 -0.85
N PHE A 273 -4.22 17.85 -1.12
CA PHE A 273 -4.86 17.83 -2.44
C PHE A 273 -5.99 18.85 -2.58
N ALA A 274 -6.35 19.57 -1.49
CA ALA A 274 -7.31 20.67 -1.59
C ALA A 274 -6.85 21.67 -2.66
N PRO A 275 -7.78 22.24 -3.46
CA PRO A 275 -7.44 23.31 -4.38
C PRO A 275 -6.89 24.48 -3.56
N VAL A 276 -5.74 25.01 -3.98
CA VAL A 276 -5.24 26.29 -3.42
C VAL A 276 -6.25 27.35 -3.80
N SER A 277 -7.04 27.82 -2.84
CA SER A 277 -7.98 28.90 -3.07
C SER A 277 -7.15 30.16 -3.35
N TYR A 278 -7.12 30.61 -4.62
CA TYR A 278 -6.56 31.90 -5.03
C TYR A 278 -7.49 33.04 -4.55
N THR A 279 -7.68 33.16 -3.26
CA THR A 279 -8.48 34.24 -2.66
C THR A 279 -7.76 35.60 -2.70
N HIS A 280 -6.48 35.66 -3.08
CA HIS A 280 -5.72 36.90 -3.12
C HIS A 280 -5.62 37.58 -4.50
N LEU A 281 -6.09 36.96 -5.60
CA LEU A 281 -6.00 37.59 -6.92
C LEU A 281 -7.28 38.35 -7.36
N ARG A 282 -8.42 38.15 -6.70
CA ARG A 282 -9.65 38.90 -7.01
C ARG A 282 -9.78 40.25 -6.33
N ALA A 283 -8.95 40.55 -5.33
CA ALA A 283 -8.99 41.84 -4.64
C ALA A 283 -8.31 43.00 -5.41
N HIS A 284 -7.49 42.69 -6.43
CA HIS A 284 -6.81 43.73 -7.23
C HIS A 284 -7.48 44.04 -8.56
N GLU A 285 -8.44 43.26 -9.04
CA GLU A 285 -9.17 43.54 -10.29
C GLU A 285 -10.43 44.37 -10.08
N THR A 286 -10.97 44.44 -8.86
CA THR A 286 -12.17 45.27 -8.56
C THR A 286 -11.88 46.73 -8.20
N LEU A 287 -10.61 47.15 -8.19
CA LEU A 287 -10.20 48.54 -7.94
C LEU A 287 -9.73 49.26 -9.22
N ARG A 288 -10.01 48.72 -10.39
CA ARG A 288 -9.66 49.34 -11.70
C ARG A 288 -10.86 49.52 -12.63
N HIS A 289 -12.06 49.69 -12.08
CA HIS A 289 -13.18 50.22 -12.84
C HIS A 289 -13.86 51.34 -12.06
#